data_618bc35dd295c463696d1b874e0de8af
#
_entry.id   618bc35dd295c463696d1b874e0de8af
#
_cell.length_a   1.000
_cell.length_b   1.000
_cell.length_c   1.000
_cell.angle_alpha   90.00
_cell.angle_beta   90.00
_cell.angle_gamma   90.00
#
_symmetry.space_group_name_H-M   'P 1'
#
loop_
_entity.id
_entity.type
_entity.pdbx_description
1 polymer ?
#
loop_
_entity_poly.entity_id
_entity_poly.type
_entity_poly.pdbx_seq_one_letter_code
_entity_poly.pdbx_strand_id
1 'polypeptide(L)'
;FENILLAVKQKRSILKMLFRKFQSNSSESSFVYQTLNQLSLETLGTKVASTLSHGDKRKLELAMALAMGPKILLLDEPFAGLDQAESSKLIELLKSIKKNMPIFLIEHDMQAVFALADKISVLNEGEIIESGSVEKIRRSKLVQNAYLGGDL
;
A
#
# COMPACT_ATOMS: atom_id res chain seq x y z
N PHE A 1 -6.26 -10.78 12.33
CA PHE A 1 -7.29 -11.56 11.66
C PHE A 1 -8.62 -10.80 11.56
N GLU A 2 -9.17 -10.34 12.68
CA GLU A 2 -10.50 -9.72 12.76
C GLU A 2 -10.62 -8.45 11.89
N ASN A 3 -9.60 -7.60 11.85
CA ASN A 3 -9.61 -6.38 11.04
C ASN A 3 -9.75 -6.69 9.54
N ILE A 4 -9.05 -7.69 9.03
CA ILE A 4 -9.18 -8.11 7.62
C ILE A 4 -10.53 -8.77 7.39
N LEU A 5 -11.02 -9.57 8.32
CA LEU A 5 -12.35 -10.17 8.24
C LEU A 5 -13.45 -9.12 8.19
N LEU A 6 -13.33 -8.03 8.95
CA LEU A 6 -14.24 -6.88 8.88
C LEU A 6 -14.22 -6.23 7.50
N ALA A 7 -13.06 -6.01 6.90
CA ALA A 7 -12.92 -5.44 5.57
C ALA A 7 -13.58 -6.33 4.50
N VAL A 8 -13.38 -7.66 4.57
CA VAL A 8 -14.06 -8.62 3.68
C VAL A 8 -15.58 -8.53 3.81
N LYS A 9 -16.09 -8.41 5.03
CA LYS A 9 -17.55 -8.33 5.29
C LYS A 9 -18.16 -7.03 4.82
N GLN A 10 -17.43 -5.92 4.89
CA GLN A 10 -17.92 -4.61 4.43
C GLN A 10 -18.22 -4.58 2.93
N LYS A 11 -17.55 -5.40 2.13
CA LYS A 11 -17.86 -5.58 0.69
C LYS A 11 -19.27 -6.16 0.46
N ARG A 12 -19.82 -6.87 1.43
CA ARG A 12 -21.15 -7.46 1.37
C ARG A 12 -22.14 -6.56 2.13
N SER A 13 -22.88 -5.72 1.38
CA SER A 13 -23.99 -4.85 1.82
C SER A 13 -24.19 -4.67 3.33
N ILE A 14 -24.07 -3.45 3.80
CA ILE A 14 -24.29 -2.99 5.19
C ILE A 14 -25.59 -3.55 5.81
N LEU A 15 -26.65 -3.75 5.00
CA LEU A 15 -27.93 -4.27 5.45
C LEU A 15 -27.86 -5.74 5.94
N LYS A 16 -27.00 -6.57 5.34
CA LYS A 16 -26.79 -7.97 5.77
C LYS A 16 -25.93 -8.07 7.03
N MET A 17 -25.15 -7.03 7.34
CA MET A 17 -24.26 -6.99 8.50
C MET A 17 -25.04 -6.74 9.83
N LEU A 18 -26.14 -5.99 9.77
CA LEU A 18 -26.97 -5.64 10.92
C LEU A 18 -27.76 -6.84 11.48
N PHE A 19 -27.99 -7.88 10.68
CA PHE A 19 -28.87 -9.02 11.04
C PHE A 19 -28.15 -10.37 11.19
N ARG A 20 -26.82 -10.42 11.08
CA ARG A 20 -26.08 -11.67 11.23
C ARG A 20 -25.09 -11.62 12.38
N LYS A 21 -25.21 -12.60 13.30
CA LYS A 21 -24.17 -12.93 14.29
C LYS A 21 -22.80 -13.05 13.61
N PHE A 22 -21.76 -12.56 14.25
CA PHE A 22 -20.36 -12.55 13.81
C PHE A 22 -19.80 -13.99 13.66
N GLN A 23 -20.29 -14.74 12.68
CA GLN A 23 -19.75 -16.04 12.31
C GLN A 23 -19.06 -15.91 10.96
N SER A 24 -17.75 -16.23 10.91
CA SER A 24 -17.03 -16.32 9.63
C SER A 24 -17.46 -17.59 8.90
N ASN A 25 -17.83 -17.46 7.62
CA ASN A 25 -17.98 -18.62 6.76
C ASN A 25 -16.58 -19.18 6.43
N SER A 26 -16.45 -20.47 6.21
CA SER A 26 -15.18 -21.13 5.88
C SER A 26 -14.43 -20.47 4.71
N SER A 27 -15.17 -19.98 3.70
CA SER A 27 -14.60 -19.27 2.55
C SER A 27 -14.02 -17.90 2.89
N GLU A 28 -14.63 -17.14 3.82
CA GLU A 28 -14.14 -15.84 4.26
C GLU A 28 -12.86 -16.01 5.09
N SER A 29 -12.84 -16.99 5.98
CA SER A 29 -11.65 -17.32 6.76
C SER A 29 -10.49 -17.76 5.88
N SER A 30 -10.73 -18.59 4.88
CA SER A 30 -9.70 -19.01 3.91
C SER A 30 -9.11 -17.82 3.16
N PHE A 31 -9.94 -16.86 2.71
CA PHE A 31 -9.48 -15.65 2.03
C PHE A 31 -8.65 -14.76 2.96
N VAL A 32 -9.06 -14.59 4.22
CA VAL A 32 -8.29 -13.83 5.22
C VAL A 32 -6.92 -14.45 5.44
N TYR A 33 -6.85 -15.79 5.60
CA TYR A 33 -5.56 -16.48 5.76
C TYR A 33 -4.67 -16.35 4.52
N GLN A 34 -5.23 -16.45 3.31
CA GLN A 34 -4.47 -16.21 2.08
C GLN A 34 -3.91 -14.78 2.04
N THR A 35 -4.71 -13.77 2.40
CA THR A 35 -4.26 -12.38 2.45
C THR A 35 -3.16 -12.17 3.50
N LEU A 36 -3.29 -12.75 4.69
CA LEU A 36 -2.26 -12.72 5.73
C LEU A 36 -0.95 -13.33 5.23
N ASN A 37 -1.03 -14.48 4.56
CA ASN A 37 0.15 -15.19 4.03
C ASN A 37 0.85 -14.38 2.94
N GLN A 38 0.10 -13.82 1.98
CA GLN A 38 0.66 -12.96 0.92
C GLN A 38 1.45 -11.77 1.46
N LEU A 39 1.06 -11.26 2.64
CA LEU A 39 1.67 -10.08 3.27
C LEU A 39 2.67 -10.45 4.38
N SER A 40 2.94 -11.75 4.58
CA SER A 40 3.78 -12.26 5.65
C SER A 40 3.32 -11.79 7.04
N LEU A 41 2.00 -11.80 7.27
CA LEU A 41 1.33 -11.42 8.51
C LEU A 41 0.73 -12.62 9.26
N GLU A 42 0.92 -13.84 8.80
CA GLU A 42 0.29 -15.05 9.36
C GLU A 42 0.64 -15.26 10.84
N THR A 43 1.89 -14.98 11.24
CA THR A 43 2.34 -15.08 12.63
C THR A 43 1.78 -13.99 13.54
N LEU A 44 1.24 -12.93 12.94
CA LEU A 44 0.68 -11.77 13.63
C LEU A 44 -0.85 -11.81 13.67
N GLY A 45 -1.47 -12.80 13.06
CA GLY A 45 -2.93 -12.89 12.91
C GLY A 45 -3.71 -12.90 14.23
N THR A 46 -3.07 -13.34 15.33
CA THR A 46 -3.66 -13.38 16.67
C THR A 46 -3.30 -12.19 17.55
N LYS A 47 -2.35 -11.32 17.11
CA LYS A 47 -1.93 -10.16 17.88
C LYS A 47 -2.95 -9.02 17.78
N VAL A 48 -3.02 -8.23 18.85
CA VAL A 48 -3.82 -7.00 18.86
C VAL A 48 -3.13 -5.95 17.99
N ALA A 49 -3.86 -5.32 17.07
CA ALA A 49 -3.30 -4.39 16.07
C ALA A 49 -2.52 -3.22 16.70
N SER A 50 -2.91 -2.75 17.90
CA SER A 50 -2.19 -1.67 18.61
C SER A 50 -0.77 -2.05 19.01
N THR A 51 -0.46 -3.35 19.16
CA THR A 51 0.86 -3.86 19.56
C THR A 51 1.81 -4.15 18.39
N LEU A 52 1.36 -3.94 17.14
CA LEU A 52 2.17 -4.15 15.94
C LEU A 52 3.19 -3.04 15.76
N SER A 53 4.32 -3.35 15.10
CA SER A 53 5.26 -2.35 14.61
C SER A 53 4.61 -1.41 13.58
N HIS A 54 5.25 -0.28 13.27
CA HIS A 54 4.75 0.61 12.23
C HIS A 54 4.66 -0.10 10.88
N GLY A 55 5.68 -0.84 10.48
CA GLY A 55 5.69 -1.61 9.24
C GLY A 55 4.62 -2.68 9.17
N ASP A 56 4.36 -3.39 10.29
CA ASP A 56 3.29 -4.39 10.33
C ASP A 56 1.90 -3.76 10.32
N LYS A 57 1.73 -2.56 10.91
CA LYS A 57 0.49 -1.79 10.79
C LYS A 57 0.22 -1.38 9.34
N ARG A 58 1.24 -0.88 8.62
CA ARG A 58 1.13 -0.56 7.19
C ARG A 58 0.74 -1.76 6.34
N LYS A 59 1.36 -2.93 6.60
CA LYS A 59 0.95 -4.17 5.93
C LYS A 59 -0.48 -4.57 6.27
N LEU A 60 -0.93 -4.38 7.51
CA LEU A 60 -2.31 -4.66 7.91
C LEU A 60 -3.30 -3.72 7.19
N GLU A 61 -3.01 -2.43 7.11
CA GLU A 61 -3.82 -1.46 6.35
C GLU A 61 -3.94 -1.86 4.87
N LEU A 62 -2.80 -2.25 4.27
CA LEU A 62 -2.75 -2.75 2.90
C LEU A 62 -3.55 -4.06 2.75
N ALA A 63 -3.44 -4.98 3.72
CA ALA A 63 -4.22 -6.21 3.75
C ALA A 63 -5.73 -5.95 3.78
N MET A 64 -6.16 -4.98 4.58
CA MET A 64 -7.56 -4.58 4.66
C MET A 64 -8.04 -3.97 3.33
N ALA A 65 -7.24 -3.09 2.72
CA ALA A 65 -7.56 -2.51 1.41
C ALA A 65 -7.67 -3.58 0.31
N LEU A 66 -6.71 -4.51 0.25
CA LEU A 66 -6.72 -5.61 -0.72
C LEU A 66 -7.88 -6.57 -0.52
N ALA A 67 -8.26 -6.83 0.73
CA ALA A 67 -9.39 -7.69 1.09
C ALA A 67 -10.74 -7.18 0.54
N MET A 68 -10.85 -5.88 0.31
CA MET A 68 -12.02 -5.27 -0.34
C MET A 68 -12.08 -5.56 -1.85
N GLY A 69 -11.03 -6.13 -2.45
CA GLY A 69 -10.94 -6.46 -3.87
C GLY A 69 -11.01 -5.23 -4.78
N PRO A 70 -10.17 -4.23 -4.57
CA PRO A 70 -10.17 -3.01 -5.38
C PRO A 70 -9.72 -3.32 -6.81
N LYS A 71 -10.11 -2.46 -7.76
CA LYS A 71 -9.60 -2.48 -9.13
C LYS A 71 -8.33 -1.65 -9.31
N ILE A 72 -8.09 -0.71 -8.40
CA ILE A 72 -6.92 0.15 -8.31
C ILE A 72 -6.62 0.39 -6.84
N LEU A 73 -5.35 0.42 -6.47
CA LEU A 73 -4.88 0.74 -5.14
C LEU A 73 -4.36 2.17 -5.10
N LEU A 74 -4.92 2.98 -4.20
CA LEU A 74 -4.49 4.36 -3.95
C LEU A 74 -3.71 4.39 -2.64
N LEU A 75 -2.46 4.83 -2.67
CA LEU A 75 -1.58 4.89 -1.52
C LEU A 75 -1.05 6.32 -1.36
N ASP A 76 -1.23 6.86 -0.18
CA ASP A 76 -0.74 8.18 0.20
C ASP A 76 0.32 8.03 1.29
N GLU A 77 1.57 8.38 0.97
CA GLU A 77 2.76 8.28 1.81
C GLU A 77 2.89 6.95 2.58
N PRO A 78 2.81 5.77 1.90
CA PRO A 78 2.84 4.49 2.60
C PRO A 78 4.18 4.18 3.28
N PHE A 79 5.27 4.89 2.93
CA PHE A 79 6.60 4.71 3.52
C PHE A 79 6.86 5.61 4.72
N ALA A 80 5.94 6.53 5.06
CA ALA A 80 6.11 7.45 6.18
C ALA A 80 6.33 6.70 7.52
N GLY A 81 7.41 7.05 8.22
CA GLY A 81 7.75 6.47 9.53
C GLY A 81 8.33 5.05 9.50
N LEU A 82 8.62 4.50 8.32
CA LEU A 82 9.30 3.22 8.18
C LEU A 82 10.82 3.39 8.18
N ASP A 83 11.52 2.42 8.77
CA ASP A 83 12.97 2.33 8.58
C ASP A 83 13.32 1.77 7.19
N GLN A 84 14.62 1.78 6.84
CA GLN A 84 15.09 1.32 5.53
C GLN A 84 14.79 -0.15 5.25
N ALA A 85 14.83 -1.01 6.28
CA ALA A 85 14.55 -2.44 6.12
C ALA A 85 13.04 -2.70 5.93
N GLU A 86 12.20 -1.96 6.65
CA GLU A 86 10.74 -2.00 6.49
C GLU A 86 10.32 -1.45 5.13
N SER A 87 10.91 -0.32 4.69
CA SER A 87 10.67 0.27 3.37
C SER A 87 11.03 -0.69 2.24
N SER A 88 12.19 -1.35 2.33
CA SER A 88 12.62 -2.35 1.33
C SER A 88 11.62 -3.50 1.22
N LYS A 89 11.12 -4.01 2.34
CA LYS A 89 10.10 -5.07 2.36
C LYS A 89 8.78 -4.61 1.75
N LEU A 90 8.37 -3.37 2.03
CA LEU A 90 7.14 -2.80 1.47
C LEU A 90 7.29 -2.58 -0.04
N ILE A 91 8.44 -2.13 -0.53
CA ILE A 91 8.74 -1.99 -1.97
C ILE A 91 8.55 -3.34 -2.67
N GLU A 92 9.18 -4.42 -2.17
CA GLU A 92 9.05 -5.74 -2.80
C GLU A 92 7.59 -6.25 -2.79
N LEU A 93 6.87 -6.00 -1.73
CA LEU A 93 5.45 -6.32 -1.63
C LEU A 93 4.63 -5.56 -2.69
N LEU A 94 4.81 -4.23 -2.80
CA LEU A 94 4.10 -3.40 -3.77
C LEU A 94 4.46 -3.78 -5.21
N LYS A 95 5.72 -4.16 -5.49
CA LYS A 95 6.12 -4.73 -6.78
C LYS A 95 5.34 -5.99 -7.12
N SER A 96 5.10 -6.85 -6.15
CA SER A 96 4.32 -8.07 -6.37
C SER A 96 2.85 -7.79 -6.66
N ILE A 97 2.26 -6.86 -5.94
CA ILE A 97 0.85 -6.42 -6.12
C ILE A 97 0.67 -5.74 -7.48
N LYS A 98 1.59 -4.87 -7.87
CA LYS A 98 1.59 -4.11 -9.12
C LYS A 98 1.46 -5.00 -10.37
N LYS A 99 1.94 -6.24 -10.32
CA LYS A 99 1.81 -7.20 -11.44
C LYS A 99 0.36 -7.51 -11.81
N ASN A 100 -0.55 -7.41 -10.84
CA ASN A 100 -1.94 -7.82 -11.01
C ASN A 100 -2.94 -6.68 -10.79
N MET A 101 -2.47 -5.52 -10.31
CA MET A 101 -3.34 -4.40 -9.95
C MET A 101 -2.62 -3.07 -10.16
N PRO A 102 -3.24 -2.10 -10.85
CA PRO A 102 -2.71 -0.75 -10.92
C PRO A 102 -2.59 -0.12 -9.53
N ILE A 103 -1.47 0.58 -9.31
CA ILE A 103 -1.23 1.33 -8.07
C ILE A 103 -1.06 2.80 -8.43
N PHE A 104 -1.78 3.69 -7.75
CA PHE A 104 -1.53 5.12 -7.75
C PHE A 104 -0.88 5.48 -6.42
N LEU A 105 0.35 5.97 -6.48
CA LEU A 105 1.19 6.25 -5.32
C LEU A 105 1.48 7.74 -5.23
N ILE A 106 1.23 8.34 -4.07
CA ILE A 106 1.70 9.67 -3.71
C ILE A 106 2.85 9.47 -2.73
N GLU A 107 4.02 9.98 -3.05
CA GLU A 107 5.23 9.84 -2.25
C GLU A 107 6.24 10.95 -2.51
N HIS A 108 7.02 11.25 -1.49
CA HIS A 108 8.16 12.15 -1.57
C HIS A 108 9.51 11.44 -1.41
N ASP A 109 9.51 10.15 -1.04
CA ASP A 109 10.70 9.30 -1.07
C ASP A 109 11.02 8.90 -2.51
N MET A 110 11.97 9.63 -3.12
CA MET A 110 12.36 9.41 -4.52
C MET A 110 12.96 8.01 -4.76
N GLN A 111 13.57 7.38 -3.74
CA GLN A 111 14.10 6.01 -3.90
C GLN A 111 12.96 5.01 -4.06
N ALA A 112 11.94 5.11 -3.21
CA ALA A 112 10.75 4.28 -3.30
C ALA A 112 9.99 4.53 -4.62
N VAL A 113 9.80 5.81 -5.01
CA VAL A 113 9.15 6.18 -6.26
C VAL A 113 9.88 5.58 -7.46
N PHE A 114 11.20 5.74 -7.56
CA PHE A 114 11.99 5.21 -8.68
C PHE A 114 12.03 3.68 -8.71
N ALA A 115 11.90 3.02 -7.55
CA ALA A 115 11.85 1.56 -7.49
C ALA A 115 10.51 0.98 -7.93
N LEU A 116 9.41 1.74 -7.83
CA LEU A 116 8.04 1.26 -8.03
C LEU A 116 7.37 1.78 -9.29
N ALA A 117 7.62 3.02 -9.67
CA ALA A 117 6.83 3.70 -10.70
C ALA A 117 7.17 3.25 -12.12
N ASP A 118 6.15 3.15 -12.98
CA ASP A 118 6.31 3.09 -14.43
C ASP A 118 6.24 4.49 -15.03
N LYS A 119 5.42 5.35 -14.44
CA LYS A 119 5.24 6.75 -14.83
C LYS A 119 5.17 7.61 -13.58
N ILE A 120 5.83 8.76 -13.62
CA ILE A 120 5.89 9.74 -12.54
C ILE A 120 5.34 11.06 -13.05
N SER A 121 4.56 11.74 -12.19
CA SER A 121 4.21 13.15 -12.35
C SER A 121 4.70 13.88 -11.10
N VAL A 122 5.53 14.88 -11.30
CA VAL A 122 6.14 15.66 -10.22
C VAL A 122 5.28 16.90 -9.97
N LEU A 123 4.75 17.00 -8.75
CA LEU A 123 3.94 18.12 -8.29
C LEU A 123 4.80 19.06 -7.47
N ASN A 124 4.78 20.35 -7.77
CA ASN A 124 5.42 21.38 -6.98
C ASN A 124 4.49 22.60 -6.90
N GLU A 125 4.25 23.12 -5.70
CA GLU A 125 3.38 24.29 -5.43
C GLU A 125 1.99 24.20 -6.11
N GLY A 126 1.42 23.00 -6.20
CA GLY A 126 0.11 22.76 -6.80
C GLY A 126 0.11 22.58 -8.32
N GLU A 127 1.27 22.65 -8.98
CA GLU A 127 1.40 22.48 -10.43
C GLU A 127 2.25 21.25 -10.79
N ILE A 128 1.87 20.56 -11.88
CA ILE A 128 2.68 19.46 -12.42
C ILE A 128 3.80 20.07 -13.24
N ILE A 129 5.03 20.03 -12.70
CA ILE A 129 6.22 20.61 -13.34
C ILE A 129 6.86 19.67 -14.36
N GLU A 130 6.70 18.36 -14.21
CA GLU A 130 7.24 17.36 -15.14
C GLU A 130 6.42 16.05 -15.06
N SER A 131 6.37 15.30 -16.17
CA SER A 131 5.74 13.98 -16.21
C SER A 131 6.41 13.08 -17.24
N GLY A 132 6.59 11.80 -16.88
CA GLY A 132 7.22 10.83 -17.78
C GLY A 132 7.73 9.56 -17.11
N SER A 133 8.64 8.85 -17.79
CA SER A 133 9.32 7.68 -17.27
C SER A 133 10.29 8.04 -16.14
N VAL A 134 10.74 7.04 -15.39
CA VAL A 134 11.75 7.20 -14.33
C VAL A 134 13.01 7.88 -14.88
N GLU A 135 13.48 7.44 -16.07
CA GLU A 135 14.69 7.98 -16.69
C GLU A 135 14.53 9.46 -17.07
N LYS A 136 13.34 9.85 -17.57
CA LYS A 136 13.04 11.23 -17.89
C LYS A 136 13.07 12.10 -16.64
N ILE A 137 12.42 11.67 -15.59
CA ILE A 137 12.33 12.41 -14.32
C ILE A 137 13.71 12.57 -13.67
N ARG A 138 14.52 11.52 -13.65
CA ARG A 138 15.89 11.59 -13.11
C ARG A 138 16.79 12.60 -13.82
N ARG A 139 16.58 12.80 -15.14
CA ARG A 139 17.37 13.74 -15.96
C ARG A 139 16.79 15.15 -16.02
N SER A 140 15.61 15.36 -15.47
CA SER A 140 14.94 16.66 -15.51
C SER A 140 15.62 17.65 -14.57
N LYS A 141 16.20 18.70 -15.12
CA LYS A 141 16.78 19.80 -14.33
C LYS A 141 15.74 20.53 -13.46
N LEU A 142 14.49 20.60 -13.91
CA LEU A 142 13.40 21.18 -13.12
C LEU A 142 13.15 20.36 -11.85
N VAL A 143 13.11 19.04 -11.96
CA VAL A 143 12.92 18.15 -10.82
C VAL A 143 14.13 18.17 -9.90
N GLN A 144 15.36 18.14 -10.46
CA GLN A 144 16.60 18.22 -9.68
C GLN A 144 16.64 19.50 -8.83
N ASN A 145 16.30 20.64 -9.41
CA ASN A 145 16.28 21.92 -8.69
C ASN A 145 15.18 21.97 -7.63
N ALA A 146 14.02 21.38 -7.89
CA ALA A 146 12.88 21.43 -6.95
C ALA A 146 13.02 20.44 -5.77
N TYR A 147 13.60 19.27 -5.99
CA TYR A 147 13.56 18.17 -5.02
C TYR A 147 14.90 17.56 -4.63
N LEU A 148 15.94 17.69 -5.47
CA LEU A 148 17.21 16.99 -5.29
C LEU A 148 18.36 17.92 -4.88
N GLY A 149 18.04 19.21 -4.64
CA GLY A 149 19.01 20.17 -4.05
C GLY A 149 20.24 20.48 -4.91
N GLY A 150 20.12 20.36 -6.23
CA GLY A 150 21.15 20.88 -7.15
C GLY A 150 22.49 20.12 -7.26
N ASP A 151 22.72 19.10 -6.43
CA ASP A 151 23.95 18.31 -6.41
C ASP A 151 23.66 16.81 -6.53
N LEU A 152 23.64 16.31 -7.76
CA LEU A 152 23.89 14.93 -8.14
C LEU A 152 24.87 14.87 -9.29
#